data_09b3bb4bf9d57f55a41a4bbd48014fa4
#
_entry.id   09b3bb4bf9d57f55a41a4bbd48014fa4
#
_cell.length_a   1.000
_cell.length_b   1.000
_cell.length_c   1.000
_cell.angle_alpha   90.00
_cell.angle_beta   90.00
_cell.angle_gamma   90.00
#
_symmetry.space_group_name_H-M   'P 1'
#
loop_
_entity.id
_entity.type
_entity.pdbx_description
1 polymer ?
#
loop_
_entity_poly.entity_id
_entity_poly.type
_entity_poly.pdbx_seq_one_letter_code
_entity_poly.pdbx_strand_id
1 'polypeptide(L)'
;MSTRAGIVVTGTEVLSGWITDRNGPWVSQQLLALGVEVGHLTVCGDRPRDLTAQLQFLTDQGVDLIVTTGGLGPTADDLTVATVADFTGRQLRRDADIARTVDAVVRRWRKYADADSLPPAMLAAVEKQSLIPDGAQPIPPAGTAPGVAVPAGDGHPTILILPGPPHELQSMWGAAMSTAPVVAAVAGRSALTQETIRAYGLSEPDLAVTLRDAEQSIDGYSDLEVTTCMRGGELEIVTRFDDSTTASYDALVDMLSASYGERIFSTDGSEVDDVVIDALAGRTVSTAESCTGGLIAARFTDRPGSSAYFLGGVAAYANEVKSGVLGVPAELINEHGAVSEQVAAAMADGARTSVGTDVAVSTTGIAGPDGARPGKPVGTVCFGVAIAGHETVTATRHFPGDRRSVRMLATVAAMHLLATHLREQ
;
A
#
# COMPACT_ATOMS: atom_id res chain seq x y z
N MET A 1 26.13 -13.98 7.72
CA MET A 1 25.73 -12.60 7.41
C MET A 1 24.45 -12.72 6.61
N SER A 2 23.42 -11.93 6.96
CA SER A 2 22.17 -11.89 6.20
C SER A 2 22.41 -11.29 4.82
N THR A 3 21.66 -11.74 3.83
CA THR A 3 21.69 -11.15 2.48
C THR A 3 21.17 -9.72 2.53
N ARG A 4 21.91 -8.78 1.91
CA ARG A 4 21.57 -7.36 1.87
C ARG A 4 21.25 -6.89 0.45
N ALA A 5 20.23 -6.05 0.32
CA ALA A 5 19.85 -5.45 -0.94
C ALA A 5 19.88 -3.93 -0.89
N GLY A 6 20.13 -3.32 -2.06
CA GLY A 6 19.96 -1.90 -2.31
C GLY A 6 18.94 -1.68 -3.44
N ILE A 7 18.16 -0.61 -3.34
CA ILE A 7 17.12 -0.26 -4.31
C ILE A 7 17.46 1.10 -4.94
N VAL A 8 17.36 1.20 -6.26
CA VAL A 8 17.49 2.45 -7.00
C VAL A 8 16.21 2.70 -7.82
N VAL A 9 15.50 3.75 -7.50
CA VAL A 9 14.37 4.22 -8.30
C VAL A 9 14.89 5.29 -9.27
N THR A 10 14.74 5.05 -10.58
CA THR A 10 15.10 6.01 -11.61
C THR A 10 13.86 6.71 -12.15
N GLY A 11 13.94 8.00 -12.32
CA GLY A 11 12.87 8.82 -12.87
C GLY A 11 13.02 10.27 -12.42
N THR A 12 13.20 11.18 -13.37
CA THR A 12 13.33 12.61 -13.08
C THR A 12 12.04 13.16 -12.47
N GLU A 13 10.87 12.64 -12.84
CA GLU A 13 9.57 12.99 -12.29
C GLU A 13 9.38 12.51 -10.83
N VAL A 14 9.99 11.38 -10.46
CA VAL A 14 10.02 10.89 -9.08
C VAL A 14 10.99 11.75 -8.26
N LEU A 15 12.20 11.97 -8.78
CA LEU A 15 13.21 12.78 -8.11
C LEU A 15 12.74 14.22 -7.86
N SER A 16 11.98 14.81 -8.79
CA SER A 16 11.42 16.16 -8.66
C SER A 16 10.14 16.22 -7.81
N GLY A 17 9.62 15.08 -7.37
CA GLY A 17 8.40 15.01 -6.55
C GLY A 17 7.08 15.21 -7.31
N TRP A 18 7.09 15.20 -8.63
CA TRP A 18 5.87 15.26 -9.42
C TRP A 18 5.05 13.96 -9.33
N ILE A 19 5.74 12.84 -9.22
CA ILE A 19 5.14 11.52 -9.01
C ILE A 19 5.70 10.96 -7.70
N THR A 20 4.81 10.45 -6.86
CA THR A 20 5.22 9.74 -5.63
C THR A 20 5.76 8.35 -5.99
N ASP A 21 6.93 8.02 -5.47
CA ASP A 21 7.49 6.68 -5.59
C ASP A 21 6.56 5.64 -4.93
N ARG A 22 6.19 4.64 -5.72
CA ARG A 22 5.41 3.47 -5.26
C ARG A 22 6.20 2.17 -5.37
N ASN A 23 7.27 2.18 -6.14
CA ASN A 23 8.07 0.98 -6.40
C ASN A 23 9.07 0.70 -5.28
N GLY A 24 9.82 1.69 -4.85
CA GLY A 24 10.81 1.53 -3.80
C GLY A 24 10.24 0.96 -2.51
N PRO A 25 9.19 1.55 -1.91
CA PRO A 25 8.54 1.01 -0.73
C PRO A 25 7.98 -0.40 -0.95
N TRP A 26 7.37 -0.68 -2.10
CA TRP A 26 6.82 -1.99 -2.40
C TRP A 26 7.91 -3.06 -2.53
N VAL A 27 8.98 -2.78 -3.28
CA VAL A 27 10.14 -3.68 -3.43
C VAL A 27 10.81 -3.93 -2.07
N SER A 28 10.94 -2.89 -1.24
CA SER A 28 11.46 -3.04 0.13
C SER A 28 10.64 -4.04 0.93
N GLN A 29 9.31 -3.92 0.92
CA GLN A 29 8.42 -4.85 1.61
C GLN A 29 8.54 -6.29 1.09
N GLN A 30 8.63 -6.46 -0.23
CA GLN A 30 8.80 -7.78 -0.84
C GLN A 30 10.15 -8.43 -0.48
N LEU A 31 11.24 -7.67 -0.46
CA LEU A 31 12.56 -8.16 -0.08
C LEU A 31 12.60 -8.54 1.40
N LEU A 32 12.06 -7.69 2.25
CA LEU A 32 11.96 -7.95 3.70
C LEU A 32 11.14 -9.21 3.99
N ALA A 33 10.00 -9.39 3.31
CA ALA A 33 9.18 -10.61 3.43
C ALA A 33 9.91 -11.89 2.98
N LEU A 34 10.95 -11.76 2.14
CA LEU A 34 11.82 -12.85 1.73
C LEU A 34 13.02 -13.06 2.68
N GLY A 35 13.14 -12.29 3.76
CA GLY A 35 14.28 -12.34 4.68
C GLY A 35 15.55 -11.68 4.13
N VAL A 36 15.41 -10.79 3.14
CA VAL A 36 16.51 -9.98 2.59
C VAL A 36 16.49 -8.61 3.26
N GLU A 37 17.60 -8.23 3.90
CA GLU A 37 17.76 -6.90 4.52
C GLU A 37 17.86 -5.82 3.45
N VAL A 38 17.04 -4.77 3.55
CA VAL A 38 17.14 -3.59 2.67
C VAL A 38 18.01 -2.54 3.34
N GLY A 39 19.26 -2.44 2.90
CA GLY A 39 20.21 -1.48 3.46
C GLY A 39 19.98 -0.05 2.96
N HIS A 40 19.59 0.11 1.71
CA HIS A 40 19.45 1.43 1.08
C HIS A 40 18.31 1.46 0.07
N LEU A 41 17.57 2.56 0.07
CA LEU A 41 16.62 2.96 -0.98
C LEU A 41 17.02 4.36 -1.47
N THR A 42 17.36 4.47 -2.74
CA THR A 42 17.80 5.73 -3.35
C THR A 42 16.94 6.10 -4.56
N VAL A 43 16.85 7.40 -4.86
CA VAL A 43 16.16 7.93 -6.04
C VAL A 43 17.15 8.76 -6.85
N CYS A 44 17.22 8.52 -8.15
CA CYS A 44 18.02 9.34 -9.05
C CYS A 44 17.26 9.72 -10.33
N GLY A 45 17.79 10.71 -11.06
CA GLY A 45 17.27 11.07 -12.39
C GLY A 45 17.76 10.10 -13.46
N ASP A 46 17.22 10.23 -14.68
CA ASP A 46 17.45 9.33 -15.82
C ASP A 46 18.83 9.50 -16.50
N ARG A 47 19.74 10.26 -15.89
CA ARG A 47 21.08 10.47 -16.44
C ARG A 47 21.99 9.28 -16.12
N PRO A 48 22.69 8.70 -17.12
CA PRO A 48 23.59 7.56 -16.90
C PRO A 48 24.59 7.76 -15.76
N ARG A 49 25.19 8.95 -15.64
CA ARG A 49 26.15 9.26 -14.57
C ARG A 49 25.54 9.17 -13.17
N ASP A 50 24.26 9.57 -13.04
CA ASP A 50 23.59 9.61 -11.75
C ASP A 50 23.24 8.17 -11.32
N LEU A 51 22.75 7.33 -12.25
CA LEU A 51 22.51 5.91 -12.01
C LEU A 51 23.84 5.16 -11.72
N THR A 52 24.89 5.38 -12.51
CA THR A 52 26.21 4.77 -12.27
C THR A 52 26.73 5.09 -10.87
N ALA A 53 26.57 6.34 -10.41
CA ALA A 53 26.96 6.73 -9.06
C ALA A 53 26.21 5.97 -7.98
N GLN A 54 24.89 5.71 -8.16
CA GLN A 54 24.09 4.90 -7.22
C GLN A 54 24.51 3.42 -7.25
N LEU A 55 24.76 2.86 -8.41
CA LEU A 55 25.24 1.48 -8.54
C LEU A 55 26.60 1.30 -7.84
N GLN A 56 27.51 2.24 -8.05
CA GLN A 56 28.82 2.22 -7.38
C GLN A 56 28.68 2.36 -5.87
N PHE A 57 27.88 3.33 -5.39
CA PHE A 57 27.63 3.49 -3.97
C PHE A 57 27.12 2.20 -3.32
N LEU A 58 26.11 1.54 -3.91
CA LEU A 58 25.54 0.31 -3.38
C LEU A 58 26.55 -0.85 -3.43
N THR A 59 27.36 -0.92 -4.48
CA THR A 59 28.46 -1.89 -4.58
C THR A 59 29.48 -1.69 -3.45
N ASP A 60 29.86 -0.44 -3.17
CA ASP A 60 30.81 -0.10 -2.10
C ASP A 60 30.22 -0.38 -0.70
N GLN A 61 28.88 -0.36 -0.56
CA GLN A 61 28.19 -0.77 0.66
C GLN A 61 28.13 -2.29 0.85
N GLY A 62 28.60 -3.07 -0.11
CA GLY A 62 28.68 -4.53 -0.02
C GLY A 62 27.32 -5.22 -0.04
N VAL A 63 26.34 -4.70 -0.80
CA VAL A 63 25.06 -5.38 -0.99
C VAL A 63 25.22 -6.58 -1.92
N ASP A 64 24.41 -7.62 -1.74
CA ASP A 64 24.41 -8.83 -2.56
C ASP A 64 23.51 -8.69 -3.80
N LEU A 65 22.49 -7.84 -3.70
CA LEU A 65 21.50 -7.58 -4.74
C LEU A 65 21.23 -6.08 -4.87
N ILE A 66 21.30 -5.57 -6.09
CA ILE A 66 20.76 -4.24 -6.43
C ILE A 66 19.48 -4.44 -7.25
N VAL A 67 18.39 -3.79 -6.85
CA VAL A 67 17.16 -3.72 -7.64
C VAL A 67 17.01 -2.32 -8.20
N THR A 68 17.00 -2.17 -9.52
CA THR A 68 16.68 -0.89 -10.18
C THR A 68 15.26 -0.92 -10.74
N THR A 69 14.55 0.20 -10.69
CA THR A 69 13.22 0.33 -11.28
C THR A 69 13.08 1.65 -12.04
N GLY A 70 12.63 1.58 -13.30
CA GLY A 70 12.47 2.70 -14.20
C GLY A 70 13.49 2.74 -15.34
N GLY A 71 13.30 3.64 -16.31
CA GLY A 71 14.19 3.86 -17.44
C GLY A 71 14.30 2.70 -18.43
N LEU A 72 13.22 1.91 -18.61
CA LEU A 72 13.14 0.76 -19.54
C LEU A 72 12.23 1.02 -20.75
N GLY A 73 11.71 2.21 -20.89
CA GLY A 73 10.85 2.58 -21.99
C GLY A 73 11.61 2.69 -23.34
N PRO A 74 10.89 3.03 -24.42
CA PRO A 74 11.47 3.13 -25.75
C PRO A 74 12.10 4.51 -26.02
N THR A 75 11.99 5.50 -25.11
CA THR A 75 12.42 6.88 -25.36
C THR A 75 13.93 7.06 -25.19
N ALA A 76 14.48 8.17 -25.64
CA ALA A 76 15.93 8.37 -25.68
C ALA A 76 16.55 8.47 -24.28
N ASP A 77 15.79 8.83 -23.29
CA ASP A 77 16.16 8.98 -21.86
C ASP A 77 16.01 7.66 -21.06
N ASP A 78 15.38 6.62 -21.63
CA ASP A 78 15.32 5.29 -21.03
C ASP A 78 16.66 4.55 -21.21
N LEU A 79 17.59 4.75 -20.30
CA LEU A 79 18.99 4.30 -20.46
C LEU A 79 19.43 3.31 -19.38
N THR A 80 18.53 2.79 -18.54
CA THR A 80 18.88 1.94 -17.39
C THR A 80 19.63 0.68 -17.83
N VAL A 81 19.13 -0.05 -18.83
CA VAL A 81 19.79 -1.30 -19.31
C VAL A 81 21.17 -1.01 -19.89
N ALA A 82 21.31 0.07 -20.69
CA ALA A 82 22.59 0.45 -21.27
C ALA A 82 23.60 0.88 -20.19
N THR A 83 23.15 1.67 -19.22
CA THR A 83 23.97 2.12 -18.10
C THR A 83 24.46 0.95 -17.23
N VAL A 84 23.59 -0.03 -16.95
CA VAL A 84 23.99 -1.24 -16.23
C VAL A 84 24.93 -2.10 -17.04
N ALA A 85 24.74 -2.22 -18.37
CA ALA A 85 25.66 -2.94 -19.24
C ALA A 85 27.05 -2.32 -19.21
N ASP A 86 27.14 -1.00 -19.33
CA ASP A 86 28.41 -0.26 -19.25
C ASP A 86 29.05 -0.41 -17.87
N PHE A 87 28.28 -0.27 -16.79
CA PHE A 87 28.76 -0.42 -15.40
C PHE A 87 29.35 -1.81 -15.13
N THR A 88 28.73 -2.85 -15.69
CA THR A 88 29.14 -4.25 -15.50
C THR A 88 30.14 -4.73 -16.58
N GLY A 89 30.56 -3.86 -17.50
CA GLY A 89 31.50 -4.17 -18.59
C GLY A 89 30.92 -5.16 -19.62
N ARG A 90 29.59 -5.25 -19.74
CA ARG A 90 28.90 -6.19 -20.62
C ARG A 90 28.45 -5.52 -21.92
N GLN A 91 28.59 -6.22 -23.03
CA GLN A 91 28.03 -5.75 -24.30
C GLN A 91 26.52 -6.01 -24.37
N LEU A 92 25.79 -5.08 -24.98
CA LEU A 92 24.39 -5.27 -25.28
C LEU A 92 24.25 -6.18 -26.52
N ARG A 93 23.41 -7.19 -26.41
CA ARG A 93 23.04 -8.08 -27.49
C ARG A 93 21.53 -8.13 -27.67
N ARG A 94 21.09 -8.21 -28.92
CA ARG A 94 19.68 -8.38 -29.24
C ARG A 94 19.21 -9.78 -28.86
N ASP A 95 18.22 -9.87 -28.00
CA ASP A 95 17.54 -11.12 -27.67
C ASP A 95 16.34 -11.31 -28.62
N ALA A 96 16.34 -12.43 -29.39
CA ALA A 96 15.33 -12.69 -30.42
C ALA A 96 13.95 -13.05 -29.82
N ASP A 97 13.92 -13.67 -28.65
CA ASP A 97 12.69 -14.09 -28.01
C ASP A 97 12.00 -12.88 -27.38
N ILE A 98 12.76 -12.03 -26.73
CA ILE A 98 12.29 -10.75 -26.20
C ILE A 98 11.80 -9.85 -27.34
N ALA A 99 12.55 -9.75 -28.43
CA ALA A 99 12.12 -8.97 -29.59
C ALA A 99 10.76 -9.42 -30.14
N ARG A 100 10.54 -10.74 -30.25
CA ARG A 100 9.24 -11.30 -30.68
C ARG A 100 8.12 -10.98 -29.66
N THR A 101 8.43 -11.09 -28.39
CA THR A 101 7.45 -10.80 -27.34
C THR A 101 7.04 -9.33 -27.33
N VAL A 102 8.02 -8.42 -27.37
CA VAL A 102 7.77 -6.96 -27.41
C VAL A 102 7.02 -6.58 -28.70
N ASP A 103 7.41 -7.11 -29.87
CA ASP A 103 6.70 -6.89 -31.16
C ASP A 103 5.23 -7.31 -31.05
N ALA A 104 4.95 -8.48 -30.50
CA ALA A 104 3.59 -8.98 -30.31
C ALA A 104 2.75 -8.09 -29.39
N VAL A 105 3.33 -7.59 -28.29
CA VAL A 105 2.65 -6.66 -27.38
C VAL A 105 2.37 -5.32 -28.06
N VAL A 106 3.36 -4.74 -28.74
CA VAL A 106 3.22 -3.48 -29.47
C VAL A 106 2.11 -3.57 -30.51
N ARG A 107 2.06 -4.65 -31.29
CA ARG A 107 0.99 -4.88 -32.30
C ARG A 107 -0.39 -4.91 -31.65
N ARG A 108 -0.55 -5.66 -30.54
CA ARG A 108 -1.84 -5.79 -29.85
C ARG A 108 -2.31 -4.46 -29.26
N TRP A 109 -1.44 -3.71 -28.61
CA TRP A 109 -1.81 -2.46 -27.92
C TRP A 109 -2.06 -1.29 -28.85
N ARG A 110 -1.36 -1.22 -29.97
CA ARG A 110 -1.44 -0.13 -30.95
C ARG A 110 -2.40 -0.40 -32.11
N LYS A 111 -3.17 -1.49 -32.03
CA LYS A 111 -4.07 -1.91 -33.12
C LYS A 111 -3.36 -2.10 -34.47
N TYR A 112 -2.12 -2.56 -34.44
CA TYR A 112 -1.33 -2.92 -35.64
C TYR A 112 -1.33 -4.42 -35.93
N ALA A 113 -2.33 -5.16 -35.39
CA ALA A 113 -2.39 -6.61 -35.54
C ALA A 113 -2.35 -7.09 -37.01
N ASP A 114 -3.01 -6.35 -37.89
CA ASP A 114 -3.15 -6.66 -39.30
C ASP A 114 -2.16 -5.88 -40.18
N ALA A 115 -1.20 -5.15 -39.64
CA ALA A 115 -0.23 -4.40 -40.41
C ALA A 115 0.91 -5.31 -40.88
N ASP A 116 1.27 -5.24 -42.20
CA ASP A 116 2.40 -5.97 -42.76
C ASP A 116 3.72 -5.60 -42.06
N SER A 117 3.87 -4.35 -41.60
CA SER A 117 5.03 -3.89 -40.88
C SER A 117 4.65 -2.83 -39.81
N LEU A 118 5.43 -2.79 -38.74
CA LEU A 118 5.33 -1.70 -37.75
C LEU A 118 5.92 -0.41 -38.30
N PRO A 119 5.42 0.77 -37.88
CA PRO A 119 6.06 2.06 -38.15
C PRO A 119 7.53 2.08 -37.70
N PRO A 120 8.43 2.84 -38.38
CA PRO A 120 9.86 2.85 -38.08
C PRO A 120 10.17 3.17 -36.60
N ALA A 121 9.42 4.08 -36.00
CA ALA A 121 9.58 4.43 -34.57
C ALA A 121 9.25 3.23 -33.63
N MET A 122 8.26 2.41 -33.98
CA MET A 122 7.90 1.20 -33.24
C MET A 122 8.93 0.09 -33.42
N LEU A 123 9.46 -0.06 -34.63
CA LEU A 123 10.58 -0.99 -34.89
C LEU A 123 11.82 -0.60 -34.07
N ALA A 124 12.18 0.68 -34.02
CA ALA A 124 13.27 1.17 -33.19
C ALA A 124 13.03 0.93 -31.70
N ALA A 125 11.78 1.08 -31.23
CA ALA A 125 11.39 0.76 -29.85
C ALA A 125 11.56 -0.72 -29.54
N VAL A 126 11.07 -1.62 -30.40
CA VAL A 126 11.26 -3.08 -30.27
C VAL A 126 12.73 -3.44 -30.24
N GLU A 127 13.52 -2.88 -31.14
CA GLU A 127 14.99 -3.11 -31.21
C GLU A 127 15.66 -2.68 -29.92
N LYS A 128 15.41 -1.46 -29.43
CA LYS A 128 15.98 -0.94 -28.21
C LYS A 128 15.61 -1.80 -26.99
N GLN A 129 14.33 -2.14 -26.83
CA GLN A 129 13.84 -2.91 -25.68
C GLN A 129 14.22 -4.40 -25.76
N SER A 130 14.76 -4.87 -26.86
CA SER A 130 15.29 -6.24 -27.00
C SER A 130 16.79 -6.37 -26.73
N LEU A 131 17.47 -5.27 -26.41
CA LEU A 131 18.89 -5.26 -26.08
C LEU A 131 19.08 -5.70 -24.62
N ILE A 132 19.79 -6.81 -24.44
CA ILE A 132 20.07 -7.42 -23.12
C ILE A 132 21.57 -7.49 -22.92
N PRO A 133 22.12 -7.19 -21.72
CA PRO A 133 23.54 -7.37 -21.40
C PRO A 133 23.97 -8.82 -21.57
N ASP A 134 25.12 -9.05 -22.17
CA ASP A 134 25.64 -10.40 -22.43
C ASP A 134 25.75 -11.23 -21.15
N GLY A 135 25.23 -12.44 -21.16
CA GLY A 135 25.17 -13.34 -20.00
C GLY A 135 24.13 -12.99 -18.95
N ALA A 136 23.31 -11.95 -19.16
CA ALA A 136 22.16 -11.65 -18.30
C ALA A 136 20.94 -12.50 -18.69
N GLN A 137 20.05 -12.72 -17.72
CA GLN A 137 18.81 -13.44 -17.91
C GLN A 137 17.65 -12.45 -18.11
N PRO A 138 16.99 -12.45 -19.29
CA PRO A 138 15.83 -11.61 -19.51
C PRO A 138 14.60 -12.13 -18.76
N ILE A 139 13.70 -11.22 -18.42
CA ILE A 139 12.43 -11.48 -17.75
C ILE A 139 11.33 -11.01 -18.71
N PRO A 140 10.36 -11.88 -19.07
CA PRO A 140 9.29 -11.51 -19.98
C PRO A 140 8.54 -10.25 -19.53
N PRO A 141 8.24 -9.31 -20.44
CA PRO A 141 7.56 -8.08 -20.10
C PRO A 141 6.09 -8.31 -19.74
N ALA A 142 5.56 -7.57 -18.78
CA ALA A 142 4.12 -7.45 -18.55
C ALA A 142 3.47 -6.41 -19.49
N GLY A 143 4.21 -5.34 -19.77
CA GLY A 143 3.92 -4.35 -20.81
C GLY A 143 4.84 -4.54 -22.01
N THR A 144 5.58 -3.49 -22.41
CA THR A 144 6.58 -3.56 -23.49
C THR A 144 8.01 -3.70 -22.96
N ALA A 145 8.28 -3.30 -21.71
CA ALA A 145 9.61 -3.27 -21.14
C ALA A 145 9.95 -4.61 -20.45
N PRO A 146 10.91 -5.40 -20.99
CA PRO A 146 11.38 -6.59 -20.30
C PRO A 146 12.21 -6.22 -19.08
N GLY A 147 12.16 -7.07 -18.05
CA GLY A 147 13.13 -7.01 -16.97
C GLY A 147 14.42 -7.75 -17.33
N VAL A 148 15.47 -7.51 -16.57
CA VAL A 148 16.78 -8.16 -16.78
C VAL A 148 17.43 -8.47 -15.44
N ALA A 149 17.90 -9.71 -15.26
CA ALA A 149 18.73 -10.12 -14.14
C ALA A 149 20.19 -10.29 -14.59
N VAL A 150 21.05 -9.38 -14.19
CA VAL A 150 22.48 -9.40 -14.48
C VAL A 150 23.21 -10.13 -13.35
N PRO A 151 23.89 -11.26 -13.60
CA PRO A 151 24.59 -11.99 -12.57
C PRO A 151 25.75 -11.19 -11.98
N ALA A 152 26.08 -11.42 -10.72
CA ALA A 152 27.26 -10.87 -10.09
C ALA A 152 28.52 -11.15 -10.90
N GLY A 153 29.48 -10.23 -10.83
CA GLY A 153 30.75 -10.34 -11.50
C GLY A 153 31.87 -9.64 -10.74
N ASP A 154 33.04 -9.52 -11.39
CA ASP A 154 34.17 -8.84 -10.79
C ASP A 154 33.80 -7.37 -10.52
N GLY A 155 33.70 -7.03 -9.23
CA GLY A 155 33.47 -5.66 -8.77
C GLY A 155 32.01 -5.19 -8.72
N HIS A 156 31.02 -6.07 -8.93
CA HIS A 156 29.62 -5.70 -8.78
C HIS A 156 28.74 -6.85 -8.29
N PRO A 157 27.68 -6.59 -7.49
CA PRO A 157 26.71 -7.59 -7.07
C PRO A 157 25.75 -7.98 -8.21
N THR A 158 24.83 -8.89 -7.96
CA THR A 158 23.69 -9.14 -8.86
C THR A 158 22.85 -7.88 -9.02
N ILE A 159 22.47 -7.54 -10.26
CA ILE A 159 21.62 -6.38 -10.54
C ILE A 159 20.35 -6.84 -11.22
N LEU A 160 19.22 -6.59 -10.58
CA LEU A 160 17.87 -6.85 -11.11
C LEU A 160 17.28 -5.52 -11.63
N ILE A 161 16.94 -5.49 -12.91
CA ILE A 161 16.39 -4.31 -13.59
C ILE A 161 14.90 -4.56 -13.86
N LEU A 162 14.02 -3.71 -13.35
CA LEU A 162 12.57 -3.81 -13.48
C LEU A 162 11.93 -2.51 -14.03
N PRO A 163 10.74 -2.59 -14.65
CA PRO A 163 10.08 -1.41 -15.24
C PRO A 163 9.61 -0.40 -14.20
N GLY A 164 9.35 0.85 -14.66
CA GLY A 164 8.82 1.93 -13.85
C GLY A 164 7.34 1.84 -13.47
N PRO A 165 6.41 1.46 -14.38
CA PRO A 165 5.00 1.34 -14.01
C PRO A 165 4.78 0.30 -12.92
N PRO A 166 4.17 0.66 -11.74
CA PRO A 166 4.05 -0.24 -10.60
C PRO A 166 3.37 -1.57 -10.92
N HIS A 167 2.28 -1.54 -11.71
CA HIS A 167 1.55 -2.77 -12.08
C HIS A 167 2.39 -3.74 -12.94
N GLU A 168 3.29 -3.23 -13.79
CA GLU A 168 4.20 -4.06 -14.57
C GLU A 168 5.25 -4.70 -13.67
N LEU A 169 5.91 -3.91 -12.82
CA LEU A 169 6.91 -4.38 -11.86
C LEU A 169 6.33 -5.46 -10.96
N GLN A 170 5.17 -5.24 -10.37
CA GLN A 170 4.51 -6.17 -9.45
C GLN A 170 4.16 -7.50 -10.13
N SER A 171 3.62 -7.46 -11.35
CA SER A 171 3.29 -8.67 -12.10
C SER A 171 4.51 -9.47 -12.54
N MET A 172 5.66 -8.82 -12.72
CA MET A 172 6.92 -9.44 -13.11
C MET A 172 7.73 -9.98 -11.92
N TRP A 173 7.39 -9.58 -10.68
CA TRP A 173 8.19 -9.86 -9.49
C TRP A 173 8.47 -11.36 -9.27
N GLY A 174 7.44 -12.20 -9.36
CA GLY A 174 7.59 -13.65 -9.17
C GLY A 174 8.56 -14.28 -10.17
N ALA A 175 8.47 -13.88 -11.46
CA ALA A 175 9.40 -14.33 -12.49
C ALA A 175 10.83 -13.79 -12.25
N ALA A 176 10.96 -12.54 -11.80
CA ALA A 176 12.23 -11.92 -11.50
C ALA A 176 12.97 -12.64 -10.37
N MET A 177 12.26 -12.94 -9.28
CA MET A 177 12.82 -13.65 -8.11
C MET A 177 13.19 -15.10 -8.41
N SER A 178 12.65 -15.68 -9.49
CA SER A 178 12.95 -17.05 -9.94
C SER A 178 14.15 -17.14 -10.89
N THR A 179 14.74 -16.02 -11.28
CA THR A 179 15.93 -16.01 -12.17
C THR A 179 17.16 -16.57 -11.44
N ALA A 180 18.00 -17.32 -12.12
CA ALA A 180 19.18 -17.92 -11.52
C ALA A 180 20.12 -16.90 -10.82
N PRO A 181 20.42 -15.71 -11.43
CA PRO A 181 21.22 -14.70 -10.74
C PRO A 181 20.63 -14.22 -9.43
N VAL A 182 19.30 -13.95 -9.40
CA VAL A 182 18.63 -13.47 -8.18
C VAL A 182 18.54 -14.56 -7.13
N VAL A 183 18.18 -15.79 -7.49
CA VAL A 183 18.18 -16.94 -6.58
C VAL A 183 19.53 -17.12 -5.91
N ALA A 184 20.62 -17.00 -6.67
CA ALA A 184 21.98 -17.09 -6.13
C ALA A 184 22.30 -15.93 -5.16
N ALA A 185 21.91 -14.70 -5.52
CA ALA A 185 22.15 -13.52 -4.68
C ALA A 185 21.41 -13.59 -3.34
N VAL A 186 20.21 -14.17 -3.32
CA VAL A 186 19.38 -14.23 -2.09
C VAL A 186 19.51 -15.57 -1.36
N ALA A 187 20.45 -16.45 -1.73
CA ALA A 187 20.61 -17.75 -1.11
C ALA A 187 20.98 -17.70 0.39
N GLY A 188 21.66 -16.62 0.82
CA GLY A 188 22.04 -16.39 2.21
C GLY A 188 21.00 -15.60 3.03
N ARG A 189 19.76 -15.44 2.52
CA ARG A 189 18.72 -14.72 3.24
C ARG A 189 18.39 -15.36 4.58
N SER A 190 18.02 -14.53 5.54
CA SER A 190 17.60 -15.01 6.86
C SER A 190 16.23 -15.68 6.76
N ALA A 191 16.04 -16.77 7.50
CA ALA A 191 14.72 -17.39 7.67
C ALA A 191 13.90 -16.61 8.72
N LEU A 192 13.80 -15.27 8.57
CA LEU A 192 13.02 -14.46 9.49
C LEU A 192 11.56 -14.47 9.09
N THR A 193 10.71 -14.74 10.06
CA THR A 193 9.27 -14.48 9.99
C THR A 193 9.03 -13.01 10.33
N GLN A 194 8.14 -12.35 9.61
CA GLN A 194 7.68 -11.00 9.91
C GLN A 194 6.18 -11.05 10.20
N GLU A 195 5.81 -10.59 11.38
CA GLU A 195 4.42 -10.47 11.82
C GLU A 195 4.07 -9.02 12.13
N THR A 196 2.82 -8.67 11.98
CA THR A 196 2.35 -7.30 12.23
C THR A 196 1.15 -7.33 13.16
N ILE A 197 1.28 -6.68 14.31
CA ILE A 197 0.18 -6.41 15.22
C ILE A 197 -0.33 -4.99 14.91
N ARG A 198 -1.65 -4.82 14.87
CA ARG A 198 -2.27 -3.52 14.62
C ARG A 198 -3.14 -3.08 15.77
N ALA A 199 -2.99 -1.80 16.14
CA ALA A 199 -3.77 -1.18 17.21
C ALA A 199 -4.45 0.11 16.74
N TYR A 200 -5.61 0.41 17.31
CA TYR A 200 -6.33 1.66 17.09
C TYR A 200 -6.63 2.37 18.40
N GLY A 201 -6.47 3.71 18.42
CA GLY A 201 -6.67 4.51 19.63
C GLY A 201 -5.60 4.34 20.69
N LEU A 202 -4.42 3.81 20.29
CA LEU A 202 -3.22 3.71 21.12
C LEU A 202 -2.20 4.74 20.65
N SER A 203 -1.51 5.39 21.58
CA SER A 203 -0.42 6.32 21.26
C SER A 203 0.94 5.62 21.24
N GLU A 204 1.86 6.10 20.41
CA GLU A 204 3.25 5.59 20.41
C GLU A 204 3.95 5.72 21.78
N PRO A 205 3.79 6.82 22.54
CA PRO A 205 4.36 6.89 23.88
C PRO A 205 3.85 5.83 24.86
N ASP A 206 2.53 5.51 24.81
CA ASP A 206 1.97 4.45 25.67
C ASP A 206 2.56 3.09 25.30
N LEU A 207 2.61 2.78 24.00
CA LEU A 207 3.23 1.55 23.51
C LEU A 207 4.71 1.46 23.90
N ALA A 208 5.47 2.56 23.81
CA ALA A 208 6.89 2.57 24.15
C ALA A 208 7.15 2.23 25.63
N VAL A 209 6.20 2.48 26.54
CA VAL A 209 6.28 2.02 27.94
C VAL A 209 6.19 0.51 27.98
N THR A 210 5.15 -0.06 27.36
CA THR A 210 4.93 -1.52 27.35
C THR A 210 6.06 -2.28 26.66
N LEU A 211 6.64 -1.75 25.57
CA LEU A 211 7.79 -2.38 24.92
C LEU A 211 9.06 -2.39 25.81
N ARG A 212 9.28 -1.35 26.63
CA ARG A 212 10.36 -1.35 27.64
C ARG A 212 10.12 -2.38 28.75
N ASP A 213 8.85 -2.56 29.16
CA ASP A 213 8.51 -3.59 30.15
C ASP A 213 8.69 -5.01 29.52
N ALA A 214 8.35 -5.17 28.25
CA ALA A 214 8.59 -6.39 27.48
C ALA A 214 10.08 -6.72 27.39
N GLU A 215 10.94 -5.74 27.08
CA GLU A 215 12.39 -5.92 27.04
C GLU A 215 12.98 -6.39 28.38
N GLN A 216 12.36 -6.03 29.50
CA GLN A 216 12.82 -6.41 30.84
C GLN A 216 12.27 -7.75 31.32
N SER A 217 11.15 -8.23 30.77
CA SER A 217 10.39 -9.35 31.31
C SER A 217 10.27 -10.55 30.38
N ILE A 218 10.50 -10.35 29.08
CA ILE A 218 10.40 -11.44 28.08
C ILE A 218 11.80 -11.97 27.79
N ASP A 219 12.03 -13.25 28.04
CA ASP A 219 13.28 -13.91 27.69
C ASP A 219 13.45 -13.94 26.16
N GLY A 220 14.63 -13.52 25.68
CA GLY A 220 14.92 -13.49 24.24
C GLY A 220 14.31 -12.30 23.50
N TYR A 221 13.72 -11.29 24.17
CA TYR A 221 13.19 -10.10 23.52
C TYR A 221 14.23 -9.34 22.68
N SER A 222 15.50 -9.32 23.14
CA SER A 222 16.60 -8.67 22.42
C SER A 222 16.87 -9.25 21.02
N ASP A 223 16.38 -10.45 20.76
CA ASP A 223 16.54 -11.14 19.48
C ASP A 223 15.34 -10.89 18.53
N LEU A 224 14.32 -10.16 19.00
CA LEU A 224 13.22 -9.66 18.20
C LEU A 224 13.58 -8.28 17.59
N GLU A 225 13.36 -8.12 16.29
CA GLU A 225 13.42 -6.80 15.64
C GLU A 225 12.04 -6.16 15.67
N VAL A 226 11.74 -5.36 16.71
CA VAL A 226 10.45 -4.68 16.84
C VAL A 226 10.52 -3.26 16.31
N THR A 227 9.66 -2.93 15.35
CA THR A 227 9.52 -1.58 14.80
C THR A 227 8.08 -1.12 14.90
N THR A 228 7.86 0.18 15.10
CA THR A 228 6.53 0.77 15.24
C THR A 228 6.33 1.90 14.26
N CYS A 229 5.13 2.02 13.72
CA CYS A 229 4.77 3.08 12.78
C CYS A 229 3.31 3.49 12.95
N MET A 230 3.05 4.81 13.02
CA MET A 230 1.70 5.34 12.95
C MET A 230 1.30 5.53 11.48
N ARG A 231 0.34 4.76 11.00
CA ARG A 231 -0.14 4.82 9.63
C ARG A 231 -1.65 5.06 9.59
N GLY A 232 -2.08 6.18 9.00
CA GLY A 232 -3.50 6.49 8.82
C GLY A 232 -4.31 6.64 10.12
N GLY A 233 -3.65 6.77 11.28
CA GLY A 233 -4.30 6.81 12.60
C GLY A 233 -4.33 5.46 13.31
N GLU A 234 -3.75 4.42 12.72
CA GLU A 234 -3.52 3.10 13.29
C GLU A 234 -2.04 2.95 13.65
N LEU A 235 -1.76 2.22 14.69
CA LEU A 235 -0.39 1.89 15.13
C LEU A 235 -0.05 0.48 14.67
N GLU A 236 0.97 0.36 13.83
CA GLU A 236 1.54 -0.90 13.36
C GLU A 236 2.76 -1.24 14.22
N ILE A 237 2.80 -2.46 14.73
CA ILE A 237 3.91 -3.05 15.46
C ILE A 237 4.40 -4.21 14.63
N VAL A 238 5.48 -3.99 13.90
CA VAL A 238 6.08 -4.98 13.01
C VAL A 238 7.22 -5.65 13.75
N THR A 239 7.14 -6.97 13.91
CA THR A 239 8.15 -7.78 14.57
C THR A 239 8.75 -8.78 13.59
N ARG A 240 10.08 -8.83 13.53
CA ARG A 240 10.82 -9.84 12.76
C ARG A 240 11.59 -10.73 13.73
N PHE A 241 11.50 -12.03 13.52
CA PHE A 241 12.08 -13.05 14.40
C PHE A 241 12.33 -14.35 13.63
N ASP A 242 13.19 -15.21 14.17
CA ASP A 242 13.41 -16.54 13.63
C ASP A 242 12.64 -17.62 14.44
N ASP A 243 12.68 -18.85 13.96
CA ASP A 243 11.97 -19.99 14.60
C ASP A 243 12.39 -20.20 16.06
N SER A 244 13.63 -19.85 16.43
CA SER A 244 14.14 -20.02 17.81
C SER A 244 13.55 -19.01 18.80
N THR A 245 13.05 -17.88 18.30
CA THR A 245 12.51 -16.75 19.08
C THR A 245 10.97 -16.64 18.98
N THR A 246 10.30 -17.61 18.39
CA THR A 246 8.83 -17.68 18.30
C THR A 246 8.16 -17.55 19.66
N ALA A 247 8.68 -18.21 20.69
CA ALA A 247 8.12 -18.12 22.06
C ALA A 247 8.22 -16.69 22.64
N SER A 248 9.28 -15.95 22.32
CA SER A 248 9.44 -14.56 22.74
C SER A 248 8.45 -13.64 22.01
N TYR A 249 8.18 -13.89 20.73
CA TYR A 249 7.16 -13.20 19.97
C TYR A 249 5.76 -13.48 20.52
N ASP A 250 5.42 -14.74 20.81
CA ASP A 250 4.12 -15.10 21.40
C ASP A 250 3.91 -14.40 22.74
N ALA A 251 4.94 -14.37 23.60
CA ALA A 251 4.89 -13.64 24.87
C ALA A 251 4.69 -12.12 24.67
N LEU A 252 5.26 -11.52 23.61
CA LEU A 252 5.02 -10.12 23.26
C LEU A 252 3.57 -9.90 22.84
N VAL A 253 3.00 -10.78 22.01
CA VAL A 253 1.58 -10.72 21.59
C VAL A 253 0.66 -10.79 22.79
N ASP A 254 0.91 -11.73 23.72
CA ASP A 254 0.13 -11.93 24.93
C ASP A 254 0.20 -10.69 25.83
N MET A 255 1.39 -10.11 26.03
CA MET A 255 1.57 -8.88 26.83
C MET A 255 0.84 -7.68 26.23
N LEU A 256 0.95 -7.48 24.92
CA LEU A 256 0.26 -6.38 24.23
C LEU A 256 -1.26 -6.56 24.30
N SER A 257 -1.76 -7.78 24.08
CA SER A 257 -3.18 -8.10 24.14
C SER A 257 -3.74 -7.92 25.55
N ALA A 258 -3.00 -8.33 26.58
CA ALA A 258 -3.39 -8.13 27.98
C ALA A 258 -3.38 -6.63 28.38
N SER A 259 -2.43 -5.85 27.87
CA SER A 259 -2.28 -4.43 28.21
C SER A 259 -3.32 -3.54 27.53
N TYR A 260 -3.71 -3.87 26.29
CA TYR A 260 -4.50 -2.98 25.45
C TYR A 260 -5.88 -3.51 25.04
N GLY A 261 -6.13 -4.82 25.22
CA GLY A 261 -7.42 -5.44 24.95
C GLY A 261 -7.93 -5.13 23.54
N GLU A 262 -9.16 -4.62 23.45
CA GLU A 262 -9.84 -4.32 22.17
C GLU A 262 -9.16 -3.26 21.30
N ARG A 263 -8.19 -2.50 21.85
CA ARG A 263 -7.40 -1.58 21.02
C ARG A 263 -6.47 -2.32 20.08
N ILE A 264 -6.05 -3.55 20.39
CA ILE A 264 -5.41 -4.46 19.45
C ILE A 264 -6.52 -5.09 18.60
N PHE A 265 -6.65 -4.65 17.37
CA PHE A 265 -7.73 -5.15 16.50
C PHE A 265 -7.28 -6.28 15.56
N SER A 266 -5.97 -6.46 15.38
CA SER A 266 -5.38 -7.53 14.57
C SER A 266 -4.03 -7.96 15.15
N THR A 267 -3.80 -9.28 15.21
CA THR A 267 -2.53 -9.91 15.60
C THR A 267 -1.91 -10.72 14.46
N ASP A 268 -2.58 -10.77 13.31
CA ASP A 268 -2.20 -11.52 12.11
C ASP A 268 -1.89 -10.61 10.91
N GLY A 269 -1.81 -9.28 11.14
CA GLY A 269 -1.54 -8.28 10.11
C GLY A 269 -2.76 -7.86 9.28
N SER A 270 -3.95 -8.40 9.54
CA SER A 270 -5.18 -8.01 8.85
C SER A 270 -5.45 -6.51 9.02
N GLU A 271 -5.79 -5.82 7.93
CA GLU A 271 -6.22 -4.43 7.98
C GLU A 271 -7.65 -4.32 8.51
N VAL A 272 -8.03 -3.14 9.01
CA VAL A 272 -9.41 -2.94 9.51
C VAL A 272 -10.48 -3.23 8.46
N ASP A 273 -10.15 -3.08 7.19
CA ASP A 273 -11.05 -3.43 6.07
C ASP A 273 -11.32 -4.93 6.04
N ASP A 274 -10.30 -5.78 6.22
CA ASP A 274 -10.45 -7.23 6.27
C ASP A 274 -11.31 -7.63 7.48
N VAL A 275 -11.01 -7.02 8.62
CA VAL A 275 -11.78 -7.21 9.86
C VAL A 275 -13.26 -6.86 9.69
N VAL A 276 -13.57 -5.77 8.99
CA VAL A 276 -14.96 -5.38 8.68
C VAL A 276 -15.62 -6.38 7.75
N ILE A 277 -14.94 -6.79 6.68
CA ILE A 277 -15.49 -7.74 5.70
C ILE A 277 -15.80 -9.08 6.35
N ASP A 278 -14.89 -9.59 7.17
CA ASP A 278 -15.10 -10.84 7.91
C ASP A 278 -16.26 -10.71 8.93
N ALA A 279 -16.33 -9.57 9.65
CA ALA A 279 -17.40 -9.30 10.60
C ALA A 279 -18.75 -9.07 9.95
N LEU A 280 -18.82 -8.69 8.66
CA LEU A 280 -20.08 -8.65 7.93
C LEU A 280 -20.72 -10.04 7.82
N ALA A 281 -19.95 -11.11 7.78
CA ALA A 281 -20.46 -12.49 7.78
C ALA A 281 -21.54 -12.75 6.72
N GLY A 282 -21.36 -12.21 5.51
CA GLY A 282 -22.31 -12.31 4.39
C GLY A 282 -23.42 -11.26 4.38
N ARG A 283 -23.46 -10.35 5.38
CA ARG A 283 -24.39 -9.19 5.38
C ARG A 283 -23.93 -8.16 4.35
N THR A 284 -24.90 -7.41 3.85
CA THR A 284 -24.66 -6.31 2.90
C THR A 284 -24.49 -4.98 3.62
N VAL A 285 -23.67 -4.08 3.05
CA VAL A 285 -23.35 -2.77 3.64
C VAL A 285 -23.54 -1.63 2.63
N SER A 286 -23.94 -0.45 3.15
CA SER A 286 -24.02 0.81 2.42
C SER A 286 -23.38 1.96 3.22
N THR A 287 -23.13 3.09 2.55
CA THR A 287 -22.54 4.28 3.18
C THR A 287 -23.40 5.55 2.98
N ALA A 288 -23.41 6.44 3.98
CA ALA A 288 -23.95 7.80 3.88
C ALA A 288 -22.87 8.81 4.29
N GLU A 289 -22.29 9.49 3.34
CA GLU A 289 -21.09 10.27 3.57
C GLU A 289 -21.30 11.76 3.31
N SER A 290 -20.96 12.60 4.31
CA SER A 290 -20.91 14.04 4.13
C SER A 290 -19.45 14.52 4.01
N CYS A 291 -18.75 14.70 5.12
CA CYS A 291 -17.38 15.26 5.10
C CYS A 291 -16.36 14.31 4.45
N THR A 292 -16.53 13.00 4.50
CA THR A 292 -15.65 12.01 3.86
C THR A 292 -15.85 11.95 2.35
N GLY A 293 -17.09 12.22 1.87
CA GLY A 293 -17.38 12.46 0.44
C GLY A 293 -17.09 11.27 -0.47
N GLY A 294 -17.38 10.05 -0.03
CA GLY A 294 -17.19 8.82 -0.79
C GLY A 294 -15.91 8.02 -0.44
N LEU A 295 -15.10 8.47 0.52
CA LEU A 295 -13.86 7.76 0.91
C LEU A 295 -14.14 6.41 1.59
N ILE A 296 -15.22 6.27 2.34
CA ILE A 296 -15.60 4.99 2.95
C ILE A 296 -16.08 4.02 1.87
N ALA A 297 -16.92 4.50 0.95
CA ALA A 297 -17.36 3.73 -0.21
C ALA A 297 -16.17 3.28 -1.08
N ALA A 298 -15.18 4.15 -1.30
CA ALA A 298 -13.96 3.82 -2.01
C ALA A 298 -13.19 2.68 -1.32
N ARG A 299 -13.02 2.71 0.01
CA ARG A 299 -12.34 1.63 0.75
C ARG A 299 -13.01 0.28 0.55
N PHE A 300 -14.34 0.21 0.58
CA PHE A 300 -15.05 -1.03 0.28
C PHE A 300 -14.80 -1.53 -1.14
N THR A 301 -14.78 -0.61 -2.11
CA THR A 301 -14.63 -0.94 -3.53
C THR A 301 -13.18 -1.19 -3.97
N ASP A 302 -12.19 -0.78 -3.19
CA ASP A 302 -10.76 -1.07 -3.45
C ASP A 302 -10.43 -2.57 -3.35
N ARG A 303 -11.31 -3.36 -2.71
CA ARG A 303 -11.11 -4.80 -2.52
C ARG A 303 -11.80 -5.61 -3.63
N PRO A 304 -11.10 -6.58 -4.26
CA PRO A 304 -11.73 -7.50 -5.20
C PRO A 304 -12.88 -8.27 -4.55
N GLY A 305 -13.97 -8.44 -5.28
CA GLY A 305 -15.15 -9.13 -4.77
C GLY A 305 -16.13 -8.27 -3.97
N SER A 306 -15.88 -6.97 -3.84
CA SER A 306 -16.71 -6.02 -3.07
C SER A 306 -18.18 -6.00 -3.44
N SER A 307 -18.54 -6.33 -4.69
CA SER A 307 -19.94 -6.40 -5.13
C SER A 307 -20.78 -7.45 -4.39
N ALA A 308 -20.16 -8.37 -3.68
CA ALA A 308 -20.87 -9.37 -2.87
C ALA A 308 -21.43 -8.78 -1.57
N TYR A 309 -20.85 -7.71 -1.04
CA TYR A 309 -21.24 -7.11 0.24
C TYR A 309 -21.54 -5.61 0.17
N PHE A 310 -20.88 -4.82 -0.69
CA PHE A 310 -21.11 -3.39 -0.81
C PHE A 310 -22.11 -3.10 -1.94
N LEU A 311 -23.33 -2.65 -1.59
CA LEU A 311 -24.40 -2.40 -2.58
C LEU A 311 -24.40 -0.95 -3.09
N GLY A 312 -23.82 0.00 -2.35
CA GLY A 312 -23.76 1.37 -2.77
C GLY A 312 -23.59 2.37 -1.63
N GLY A 313 -23.43 3.65 -1.98
CA GLY A 313 -23.28 4.72 -1.02
C GLY A 313 -23.80 6.05 -1.53
N VAL A 314 -24.21 6.92 -0.62
CA VAL A 314 -24.72 8.26 -0.90
C VAL A 314 -23.74 9.32 -0.37
N ALA A 315 -23.15 10.09 -1.26
CA ALA A 315 -22.40 11.30 -0.89
C ALA A 315 -23.39 12.44 -0.59
N ALA A 316 -23.93 12.46 0.62
CA ALA A 316 -24.94 13.44 1.06
C ALA A 316 -24.28 14.72 1.57
N TYR A 317 -23.65 15.48 0.67
CA TYR A 317 -22.85 16.66 1.04
C TYR A 317 -23.73 17.86 1.43
N ALA A 318 -24.79 18.14 0.66
CA ALA A 318 -25.78 19.19 0.95
C ALA A 318 -26.90 18.66 1.87
N ASN A 319 -27.54 19.55 2.62
CA ASN A 319 -28.66 19.19 3.51
C ASN A 319 -29.86 18.68 2.71
N GLU A 320 -30.09 19.23 1.52
CA GLU A 320 -31.15 18.80 0.60
C GLU A 320 -30.98 17.35 0.17
N VAL A 321 -29.74 16.88 0.01
CA VAL A 321 -29.45 15.47 -0.31
C VAL A 321 -29.65 14.59 0.91
N LYS A 322 -29.29 15.04 2.12
CA LYS A 322 -29.60 14.32 3.35
C LYS A 322 -31.10 14.08 3.51
N SER A 323 -31.90 15.11 3.26
CA SER A 323 -33.36 14.99 3.37
C SER A 323 -33.97 14.26 2.16
N GLY A 324 -33.60 14.61 0.94
CA GLY A 324 -34.25 14.12 -0.26
C GLY A 324 -33.90 12.67 -0.64
N VAL A 325 -32.68 12.23 -0.34
CA VAL A 325 -32.20 10.88 -0.71
C VAL A 325 -32.20 9.93 0.50
N LEU A 326 -31.71 10.41 1.65
CA LEU A 326 -31.59 9.59 2.86
C LEU A 326 -32.83 9.73 3.79
N GLY A 327 -33.77 10.61 3.47
CA GLY A 327 -34.98 10.80 4.29
C GLY A 327 -34.72 11.43 5.66
N VAL A 328 -33.56 12.10 5.87
CA VAL A 328 -33.29 12.80 7.12
C VAL A 328 -34.28 13.94 7.31
N PRO A 329 -35.06 14.00 8.41
CA PRO A 329 -36.02 15.07 8.63
C PRO A 329 -35.36 16.46 8.64
N ALA A 330 -35.91 17.40 7.90
CA ALA A 330 -35.37 18.76 7.82
C ALA A 330 -35.40 19.44 9.20
N GLU A 331 -36.41 19.15 10.02
CA GLU A 331 -36.55 19.62 11.40
C GLU A 331 -35.39 19.14 12.26
N LEU A 332 -34.96 17.90 12.12
CA LEU A 332 -33.83 17.34 12.85
C LEU A 332 -32.52 18.08 12.51
N ILE A 333 -32.31 18.41 11.22
CA ILE A 333 -31.16 19.19 10.76
C ILE A 333 -31.22 20.62 11.34
N ASN A 334 -32.40 21.23 11.36
CA ASN A 334 -32.59 22.59 11.87
C ASN A 334 -32.38 22.67 13.40
N GLU A 335 -32.83 21.67 14.15
CA GLU A 335 -32.72 21.63 15.62
C GLU A 335 -31.31 21.32 16.10
N HIS A 336 -30.66 20.26 15.53
CA HIS A 336 -29.37 19.76 16.01
C HIS A 336 -28.18 20.21 15.16
N GLY A 337 -28.45 20.75 13.97
CA GLY A 337 -27.45 21.06 12.95
C GLY A 337 -27.01 19.81 12.17
N ALA A 338 -26.55 20.01 10.96
CA ALA A 338 -26.13 18.90 10.07
C ALA A 338 -24.99 18.04 10.65
N VAL A 339 -24.16 18.59 11.53
CA VAL A 339 -23.08 17.87 12.23
C VAL A 339 -23.57 17.57 13.64
N SER A 340 -24.22 16.44 13.81
CA SER A 340 -24.74 15.95 15.09
C SER A 340 -24.94 14.44 15.04
N GLU A 341 -24.97 13.80 16.18
CA GLU A 341 -25.19 12.36 16.30
C GLU A 341 -26.59 11.98 15.81
N GLN A 342 -27.60 12.80 16.09
CA GLN A 342 -28.96 12.60 15.62
C GLN A 342 -29.03 12.57 14.08
N VAL A 343 -28.34 13.49 13.42
CA VAL A 343 -28.29 13.52 11.95
C VAL A 343 -27.46 12.37 11.42
N ALA A 344 -26.34 12.00 12.09
CA ALA A 344 -25.55 10.84 11.69
C ALA A 344 -26.37 9.54 11.78
N ALA A 345 -27.12 9.33 12.87
CA ALA A 345 -28.01 8.20 13.01
C ALA A 345 -29.05 8.15 11.88
N ALA A 346 -29.76 9.25 11.66
CA ALA A 346 -30.76 9.32 10.59
C ALA A 346 -30.17 9.11 9.19
N MET A 347 -28.91 9.55 8.95
CA MET A 347 -28.20 9.28 7.70
C MET A 347 -27.88 7.79 7.53
N ALA A 348 -27.45 7.10 8.59
CA ALA A 348 -27.16 5.66 8.54
C ALA A 348 -28.46 4.85 8.29
N ASP A 349 -29.52 5.12 9.04
CA ASP A 349 -30.83 4.48 8.86
C ASP A 349 -31.38 4.73 7.45
N GLY A 350 -31.23 5.95 6.98
CA GLY A 350 -31.65 6.36 5.64
C GLY A 350 -30.89 5.61 4.54
N ALA A 351 -29.58 5.46 4.66
CA ALA A 351 -28.77 4.70 3.70
C ALA A 351 -29.15 3.21 3.71
N ARG A 352 -29.24 2.62 4.90
CA ARG A 352 -29.67 1.22 5.05
C ARG A 352 -31.01 0.95 4.38
N THR A 353 -31.96 1.84 4.56
CA THR A 353 -33.31 1.70 4.01
C THR A 353 -33.35 1.98 2.51
N SER A 354 -32.73 3.08 2.04
CA SER A 354 -32.82 3.50 0.63
C SER A 354 -32.00 2.61 -0.31
N VAL A 355 -30.90 2.05 0.15
CA VAL A 355 -30.07 1.11 -0.62
C VAL A 355 -30.55 -0.34 -0.43
N GLY A 356 -31.22 -0.64 0.69
CA GLY A 356 -31.73 -1.97 1.00
C GLY A 356 -30.65 -2.92 1.50
N THR A 357 -29.82 -2.46 2.43
CA THR A 357 -28.71 -3.23 3.02
C THR A 357 -29.02 -3.68 4.45
N ASP A 358 -28.26 -4.66 4.94
CA ASP A 358 -28.35 -5.11 6.34
C ASP A 358 -27.67 -4.14 7.29
N VAL A 359 -26.62 -3.47 6.81
CA VAL A 359 -25.77 -2.58 7.59
C VAL A 359 -25.57 -1.26 6.82
N ALA A 360 -25.45 -0.15 7.55
CA ALA A 360 -25.00 1.11 6.98
C ALA A 360 -24.09 1.87 7.94
N VAL A 361 -23.12 2.59 7.39
CA VAL A 361 -22.26 3.52 8.14
C VAL A 361 -22.42 4.93 7.61
N SER A 362 -22.50 5.91 8.50
CA SER A 362 -22.60 7.32 8.12
C SER A 362 -21.53 8.19 8.74
N THR A 363 -21.23 9.30 8.06
CA THR A 363 -20.36 10.36 8.55
C THR A 363 -20.92 11.73 8.22
N THR A 364 -20.92 12.63 9.23
CA THR A 364 -21.18 14.06 9.03
C THR A 364 -20.22 14.88 9.90
N GLY A 365 -19.57 15.92 9.35
CA GLY A 365 -18.51 16.60 10.10
C GLY A 365 -18.02 17.89 9.46
N ILE A 366 -17.17 18.59 10.22
CA ILE A 366 -16.51 19.84 9.85
C ILE A 366 -15.04 19.54 9.54
N ALA A 367 -14.72 19.30 8.28
CA ALA A 367 -13.35 18.99 7.88
C ALA A 367 -12.45 20.23 7.75
N GLY A 368 -13.01 21.43 7.75
CA GLY A 368 -12.25 22.68 7.63
C GLY A 368 -11.92 23.09 6.19
N PRO A 369 -11.17 24.22 5.99
CA PRO A 369 -10.61 25.06 7.05
C PRO A 369 -11.66 25.87 7.84
N ASP A 370 -12.81 26.14 7.23
CA ASP A 370 -13.92 26.91 7.78
C ASP A 370 -15.02 26.00 8.33
N GLY A 371 -16.08 26.63 8.90
CA GLY A 371 -17.28 25.93 9.33
C GLY A 371 -17.35 25.59 10.82
N ALA A 372 -16.34 25.98 11.61
CA ALA A 372 -16.40 25.86 13.06
C ALA A 372 -17.64 26.58 13.64
N ARG A 373 -18.25 25.98 14.65
CA ARG A 373 -19.40 26.52 15.40
C ARG A 373 -19.18 26.39 16.89
N PRO A 374 -19.89 27.14 17.74
CA PRO A 374 -19.82 26.96 19.18
C PRO A 374 -20.04 25.48 19.58
N GLY A 375 -19.10 24.90 20.32
CA GLY A 375 -19.12 23.50 20.70
C GLY A 375 -18.78 22.47 19.62
N LYS A 376 -18.54 22.91 18.37
CA LYS A 376 -18.19 22.04 17.23
C LYS A 376 -17.03 22.67 16.43
N PRO A 377 -15.78 22.56 16.92
CA PRO A 377 -14.61 23.07 16.18
C PRO A 377 -14.35 22.30 14.89
N VAL A 378 -13.46 22.84 14.02
CA VAL A 378 -12.94 22.11 12.87
C VAL A 378 -12.32 20.79 13.35
N GLY A 379 -12.57 19.70 12.64
CA GLY A 379 -12.17 18.35 13.03
C GLY A 379 -13.27 17.55 13.72
N THR A 380 -14.40 18.17 14.11
CA THR A 380 -15.53 17.46 14.69
C THR A 380 -16.26 16.64 13.62
N VAL A 381 -16.37 15.31 13.86
CA VAL A 381 -17.10 14.38 13.00
C VAL A 381 -18.00 13.49 13.85
N CYS A 382 -19.26 13.39 13.45
CA CYS A 382 -20.26 12.47 13.99
C CYS A 382 -20.43 11.28 13.07
N PHE A 383 -20.57 10.12 13.64
CA PHE A 383 -20.72 8.82 12.97
C PHE A 383 -22.03 8.18 13.39
N GLY A 384 -22.57 7.35 12.50
CA GLY A 384 -23.69 6.45 12.79
C GLY A 384 -23.41 5.07 12.19
N VAL A 385 -23.76 4.01 12.92
CA VAL A 385 -23.75 2.63 12.43
C VAL A 385 -25.13 2.06 12.66
N ALA A 386 -25.83 1.72 11.59
CA ALA A 386 -27.16 1.11 11.60
C ALA A 386 -27.03 -0.37 11.19
N ILE A 387 -27.52 -1.27 12.04
CA ILE A 387 -27.57 -2.71 11.79
C ILE A 387 -29.02 -3.16 11.86
N ALA A 388 -29.47 -3.98 10.91
CA ALA A 388 -30.83 -4.46 10.86
C ALA A 388 -31.22 -5.18 12.16
N GLY A 389 -32.34 -4.77 12.77
CA GLY A 389 -32.83 -5.34 14.03
C GLY A 389 -32.22 -4.75 15.32
N HIS A 390 -31.31 -3.79 15.20
CA HIS A 390 -30.64 -3.14 16.35
C HIS A 390 -30.84 -1.63 16.33
N GLU A 391 -30.68 -0.99 17.49
CA GLU A 391 -30.65 0.47 17.59
C GLU A 391 -29.39 1.02 16.91
N THR A 392 -29.54 2.14 16.21
CA THR A 392 -28.42 2.80 15.53
C THR A 392 -27.46 3.41 16.55
N VAL A 393 -26.22 2.99 16.48
CA VAL A 393 -25.15 3.48 17.36
C VAL A 393 -24.50 4.73 16.78
N THR A 394 -24.18 5.70 17.64
CA THR A 394 -23.53 6.94 17.24
C THR A 394 -22.27 7.20 18.03
N ALA A 395 -21.37 7.96 17.44
CA ALA A 395 -20.17 8.45 18.12
C ALA A 395 -19.76 9.80 17.53
N THR A 396 -19.19 10.64 18.39
CA THR A 396 -18.52 11.89 17.99
C THR A 396 -17.03 11.79 18.28
N ARG A 397 -16.22 12.20 17.30
CA ARG A 397 -14.76 12.26 17.43
C ARG A 397 -14.26 13.62 16.97
N HIS A 398 -13.08 14.00 17.46
CA HIS A 398 -12.38 15.20 17.03
C HIS A 398 -11.02 14.84 16.48
N PHE A 399 -10.77 15.20 15.21
CA PHE A 399 -9.54 14.88 14.50
C PHE A 399 -8.69 16.13 14.31
N PRO A 400 -7.38 16.05 14.56
CA PRO A 400 -6.45 17.14 14.30
C PRO A 400 -6.07 17.21 12.81
N GLY A 401 -5.44 18.32 12.44
CA GLY A 401 -4.84 18.50 11.13
C GLY A 401 -5.69 19.28 10.13
N ASP A 402 -5.29 19.19 8.88
CA ASP A 402 -5.96 19.86 7.77
C ASP A 402 -7.20 19.06 7.28
N ARG A 403 -7.90 19.63 6.31
CA ARG A 403 -9.08 19.00 5.71
C ARG A 403 -8.82 17.60 5.18
N ARG A 404 -7.65 17.34 4.59
CA ARG A 404 -7.29 16.02 4.07
C ARG A 404 -7.11 15.03 5.21
N SER A 405 -6.39 15.41 6.24
CA SER A 405 -6.14 14.61 7.44
C SER A 405 -7.43 14.27 8.17
N VAL A 406 -8.30 15.26 8.42
CA VAL A 406 -9.61 15.04 9.08
C VAL A 406 -10.44 14.02 8.28
N ARG A 407 -10.52 14.15 6.96
CA ARG A 407 -11.29 13.22 6.13
C ARG A 407 -10.73 11.80 6.16
N MET A 408 -9.40 11.65 6.09
CA MET A 408 -8.74 10.34 6.15
C MET A 408 -8.95 9.68 7.51
N LEU A 409 -8.68 10.40 8.60
CA LEU A 409 -8.85 9.88 9.96
C LEU A 409 -10.31 9.54 10.27
N ALA A 410 -11.27 10.34 9.79
CA ALA A 410 -12.68 10.05 9.91
C ALA A 410 -13.07 8.76 9.15
N THR A 411 -12.48 8.52 7.98
CA THR A 411 -12.72 7.29 7.21
C THR A 411 -12.25 6.06 7.98
N VAL A 412 -11.04 6.10 8.53
CA VAL A 412 -10.49 5.01 9.36
C VAL A 412 -11.34 4.79 10.62
N ALA A 413 -11.71 5.88 11.31
CA ALA A 413 -12.56 5.80 12.50
C ALA A 413 -13.94 5.18 12.21
N ALA A 414 -14.53 5.46 11.04
CA ALA A 414 -15.78 4.85 10.61
C ALA A 414 -15.65 3.34 10.43
N MET A 415 -14.53 2.87 9.85
CA MET A 415 -14.26 1.44 9.68
C MET A 415 -14.07 0.74 11.04
N HIS A 416 -13.32 1.33 11.96
CA HIS A 416 -13.17 0.77 13.32
C HIS A 416 -14.48 0.74 14.09
N LEU A 417 -15.29 1.81 14.02
CA LEU A 417 -16.59 1.84 14.66
C LEU A 417 -17.50 0.73 14.11
N LEU A 418 -17.50 0.56 12.79
CA LEU A 418 -18.23 -0.50 12.12
C LEU A 418 -17.74 -1.89 12.55
N ALA A 419 -16.42 -2.13 12.54
CA ALA A 419 -15.82 -3.40 12.97
C ALA A 419 -16.23 -3.77 14.41
N THR A 420 -16.13 -2.80 15.34
CA THR A 420 -16.50 -3.01 16.74
C THR A 420 -17.95 -3.45 16.87
N HIS A 421 -18.89 -2.69 16.29
CA HIS A 421 -20.31 -3.00 16.44
C HIS A 421 -20.78 -4.24 15.66
N LEU A 422 -20.10 -4.62 14.60
CA LEU A 422 -20.36 -5.88 13.91
C LEU A 422 -19.94 -7.12 14.72
N ARG A 423 -18.88 -7.01 15.54
CA ARG A 423 -18.38 -8.09 16.40
C ARG A 423 -19.22 -8.29 17.68
N GLU A 424 -19.91 -7.25 18.12
CA GLU A 424 -20.79 -7.29 19.31
C GLU A 424 -22.15 -7.93 19.03
N GLN A 425 -22.50 -8.18 17.73
CA GLN A 425 -23.78 -8.69 17.26
C GLN A 425 -23.66 -10.11 16.69
#